data_a839cf8d4ea8beffb666c8a59d292392
#
_entry.id   a839cf8d4ea8beffb666c8a59d292392
#
_cell.length_a   1.000
_cell.length_b   1.000
_cell.length_c   1.000
_cell.angle_alpha   90.00
_cell.angle_beta   90.00
_cell.angle_gamma   90.00
#
_symmetry.space_group_name_H-M   'P 1'
#
loop_
_entity.id
_entity.type
_entity.pdbx_description
1 polymer ?
#
loop_
_entity_poly.entity_id
_entity_poly.type
_entity_poly.pdbx_seq_one_letter_code
_entity_poly.pdbx_strand_id
1 'polypeptide(L)'
;MNRKELVEQIFAKKSFLCVGLDTDIKKVPEHLTKQYEKTEDVIFAFNKAIIDATAPYCVSYKPNLAFYESMGLAGMIAFDKTIAYLNEHYPHHFIIADAKRGDIGNTSKMYARTFFEEYKLDALTVAPYMGEDSVKPFLEYEGKWVILLALTSNKGSHDFQLTEDKDGQRLFEKVLTKSQEWGNDENMMYVVGATQGSMFTDIRKYAPNHFLLVPGVGAQGGSLQEVCKYGIIKDCGLLVNSSRGIIYASNGEDFAETAGIKAKELQEQMAEELAKLS
;
A
#
# COMPACT_ATOMS: atom_id res chain seq x y z
N MET A 1 8.18 -11.60 -1.49
CA MET A 1 9.33 -10.68 -1.79
C MET A 1 9.94 -10.22 -0.49
N ASN A 2 11.25 -10.41 -0.29
CA ASN A 2 11.96 -9.94 0.90
C ASN A 2 12.44 -8.47 0.73
N ARG A 3 13.04 -7.88 1.78
CA ARG A 3 13.51 -6.49 1.77
C ARG A 3 14.53 -6.22 0.66
N LYS A 4 15.51 -7.08 0.52
CA LYS A 4 16.57 -6.92 -0.49
C LYS A 4 15.99 -6.91 -1.91
N GLU A 5 15.11 -7.85 -2.21
CA GLU A 5 14.42 -7.93 -3.51
C GLU A 5 13.58 -6.67 -3.78
N LEU A 6 12.85 -6.15 -2.77
CA LEU A 6 12.07 -4.92 -2.92
C LEU A 6 12.98 -3.71 -3.21
N VAL A 7 14.09 -3.57 -2.49
CA VAL A 7 15.08 -2.50 -2.71
C VAL A 7 15.68 -2.60 -4.11
N GLU A 8 16.07 -3.80 -4.56
CA GLU A 8 16.58 -4.04 -5.91
C GLU A 8 15.56 -3.61 -6.99
N GLN A 9 14.28 -3.92 -6.82
CA GLN A 9 13.22 -3.47 -7.74
C GLN A 9 13.05 -1.95 -7.75
N ILE A 10 13.11 -1.30 -6.58
CA ILE A 10 13.01 0.15 -6.45
C ILE A 10 14.12 0.85 -7.26
N PHE A 11 15.37 0.43 -7.08
CA PHE A 11 16.49 1.05 -7.79
C PHE A 11 16.53 0.66 -9.28
N ALA A 12 16.20 -0.57 -9.65
CA ALA A 12 16.14 -1.01 -11.04
C ALA A 12 15.08 -0.25 -11.84
N LYS A 13 13.89 -0.05 -11.27
CA LYS A 13 12.79 0.71 -11.90
C LYS A 13 12.90 2.21 -11.67
N LYS A 14 13.80 2.66 -10.81
CA LYS A 14 13.91 4.05 -10.37
C LYS A 14 12.57 4.59 -9.85
N SER A 15 11.86 3.76 -9.10
CA SER A 15 10.50 4.02 -8.63
C SER A 15 10.26 3.37 -7.28
N PHE A 16 9.54 4.04 -6.41
CA PHE A 16 8.96 3.50 -5.19
C PHE A 16 7.44 3.74 -5.16
N LEU A 17 6.86 3.79 -6.37
CA LEU A 17 5.42 3.94 -6.57
C LEU A 17 4.68 2.65 -6.25
N CYS A 18 3.63 2.79 -5.45
CA CYS A 18 2.61 1.79 -5.21
C CYS A 18 1.31 2.25 -5.88
N VAL A 19 0.83 1.52 -6.87
CA VAL A 19 -0.45 1.84 -7.52
C VAL A 19 -1.60 1.22 -6.74
N GLY A 20 -2.50 2.06 -6.24
CA GLY A 20 -3.72 1.62 -5.56
C GLY A 20 -4.78 1.18 -6.56
N LEU A 21 -5.31 -0.04 -6.37
CA LEU A 21 -6.40 -0.59 -7.17
C LEU A 21 -7.73 -0.49 -6.39
N ASP A 22 -8.12 0.74 -6.07
CA ASP A 22 -9.34 1.07 -5.33
C ASP A 22 -10.52 1.22 -6.31
N THR A 23 -10.87 0.11 -6.97
CA THR A 23 -11.75 0.11 -8.14
C THR A 23 -13.22 0.14 -7.76
N ASP A 24 -13.87 1.26 -8.05
CA ASP A 24 -15.31 1.49 -7.89
C ASP A 24 -15.99 1.26 -9.24
N ILE A 25 -16.92 0.31 -9.32
CA ILE A 25 -17.68 -0.01 -10.54
C ILE A 25 -18.37 1.23 -11.15
N LYS A 26 -18.75 2.21 -10.32
CA LYS A 26 -19.41 3.45 -10.77
C LYS A 26 -18.47 4.41 -11.50
N LYS A 27 -17.17 4.17 -11.44
CA LYS A 27 -16.14 5.01 -12.06
C LYS A 27 -15.40 4.32 -13.20
N VAL A 28 -15.71 3.06 -13.45
CA VAL A 28 -15.16 2.34 -14.60
C VAL A 28 -15.70 2.93 -15.89
N PRO A 29 -14.88 3.12 -16.94
CA PRO A 29 -15.32 3.63 -18.22
C PRO A 29 -16.50 2.85 -18.82
N GLU A 30 -17.47 3.59 -19.38
CA GLU A 30 -18.76 3.04 -19.84
C GLU A 30 -18.60 1.95 -20.92
N HIS A 31 -17.58 2.05 -21.77
CA HIS A 31 -17.35 1.04 -22.81
C HIS A 31 -17.06 -0.34 -22.21
N LEU A 32 -16.36 -0.44 -21.06
CA LEU A 32 -16.13 -1.71 -20.37
C LEU A 32 -17.44 -2.28 -19.78
N THR A 33 -18.29 -1.43 -19.21
CA THR A 33 -19.59 -1.89 -18.68
C THR A 33 -20.55 -2.34 -19.76
N LYS A 34 -20.39 -1.86 -21.00
CA LYS A 34 -21.12 -2.33 -22.17
C LYS A 34 -20.53 -3.60 -22.79
N GLN A 35 -19.22 -3.80 -22.65
CA GLN A 35 -18.51 -4.94 -23.23
C GLN A 35 -18.69 -6.22 -22.41
N TYR A 36 -18.79 -6.11 -21.09
CA TYR A 36 -18.88 -7.25 -20.17
C TYR A 36 -20.21 -7.21 -19.41
N GLU A 37 -20.89 -8.36 -19.32
CA GLU A 37 -22.18 -8.49 -18.64
C GLU A 37 -22.04 -8.60 -17.12
N LYS A 38 -20.93 -9.25 -16.64
CA LYS A 38 -20.72 -9.54 -15.22
C LYS A 38 -19.83 -8.49 -14.58
N THR A 39 -20.21 -8.03 -13.39
CA THR A 39 -19.46 -7.06 -12.61
C THR A 39 -18.01 -7.49 -12.38
N GLU A 40 -17.77 -8.76 -12.04
CA GLU A 40 -16.43 -9.28 -11.83
C GLU A 40 -15.55 -9.19 -13.07
N ASP A 41 -16.12 -9.36 -14.27
CA ASP A 41 -15.37 -9.27 -15.53
C ASP A 41 -15.07 -7.82 -15.89
N VAL A 42 -16.00 -6.90 -15.64
CA VAL A 42 -15.81 -5.46 -15.82
C VAL A 42 -14.66 -4.95 -14.95
N ILE A 43 -14.68 -5.26 -13.64
CA ILE A 43 -13.68 -4.83 -12.68
C ILE A 43 -12.32 -5.43 -13.02
N PHE A 44 -12.27 -6.73 -13.35
CA PHE A 44 -11.04 -7.39 -13.74
C PHE A 44 -10.46 -6.80 -15.03
N ALA A 45 -11.26 -6.57 -16.05
CA ALA A 45 -10.81 -5.96 -17.31
C ALA A 45 -10.21 -4.56 -17.08
N PHE A 46 -10.86 -3.76 -16.24
CA PHE A 46 -10.33 -2.46 -15.84
C PHE A 46 -8.99 -2.59 -15.11
N ASN A 47 -8.93 -3.40 -14.05
CA ASN A 47 -7.72 -3.61 -13.27
C ASN A 47 -6.56 -4.13 -14.15
N LYS A 48 -6.84 -5.11 -15.01
CA LYS A 48 -5.86 -5.67 -15.95
C LYS A 48 -5.25 -4.59 -16.83
N ALA A 49 -6.08 -3.76 -17.45
CA ALA A 49 -5.60 -2.70 -18.34
C ALA A 49 -4.76 -1.64 -17.58
N ILE A 50 -5.17 -1.28 -16.35
CA ILE A 50 -4.39 -0.40 -15.47
C ILE A 50 -3.03 -1.03 -15.11
N ILE A 51 -3.02 -2.30 -14.71
CA ILE A 51 -1.80 -3.04 -14.36
C ILE A 51 -0.84 -3.06 -15.54
N ASP A 52 -1.31 -3.48 -16.72
CA ASP A 52 -0.47 -3.58 -17.92
C ASP A 52 0.17 -2.23 -18.30
N ALA A 53 -0.57 -1.14 -18.16
CA ALA A 53 -0.10 0.21 -18.48
C ALA A 53 0.85 0.80 -17.43
N THR A 54 0.71 0.43 -16.16
CA THR A 54 1.47 1.05 -15.06
C THR A 54 2.65 0.21 -14.55
N ALA A 55 2.68 -1.09 -14.83
CA ALA A 55 3.71 -2.02 -14.35
C ALA A 55 5.16 -1.62 -14.64
N PRO A 56 5.50 -0.98 -15.78
CA PRO A 56 6.85 -0.48 -16.01
C PRO A 56 7.29 0.60 -15.03
N TYR A 57 6.34 1.34 -14.44
CA TYR A 57 6.58 2.58 -13.68
C TYR A 57 6.38 2.43 -12.17
N CYS A 58 5.89 1.29 -11.70
CA CYS A 58 5.67 1.04 -10.27
C CYS A 58 6.36 -0.24 -9.79
N VAL A 59 6.55 -0.36 -8.48
CA VAL A 59 7.12 -1.56 -7.84
C VAL A 59 6.09 -2.34 -7.04
N SER A 60 4.91 -1.76 -6.81
CA SER A 60 3.90 -2.35 -5.94
C SER A 60 2.49 -2.06 -6.42
N TYR A 61 1.58 -3.00 -6.14
CA TYR A 61 0.14 -2.83 -6.28
C TYR A 61 -0.55 -3.03 -4.94
N LYS A 62 -1.57 -2.21 -4.69
CA LYS A 62 -2.31 -2.24 -3.43
C LYS A 62 -3.82 -2.17 -3.68
N PRO A 63 -4.49 -3.30 -3.94
CA PRO A 63 -5.95 -3.35 -3.92
C PRO A 63 -6.49 -3.09 -2.52
N ASN A 64 -7.49 -2.21 -2.41
CA ASN A 64 -8.19 -1.92 -1.17
C ASN A 64 -9.44 -2.78 -1.07
N LEU A 65 -9.45 -3.71 -0.11
CA LEU A 65 -10.49 -4.72 0.04
C LEU A 65 -11.89 -4.14 0.20
N ALA A 66 -12.03 -2.96 0.81
CA ALA A 66 -13.33 -2.31 1.00
C ALA A 66 -14.08 -2.10 -0.33
N PHE A 67 -13.37 -1.81 -1.42
CA PHE A 67 -13.99 -1.64 -2.74
C PHE A 67 -14.51 -2.96 -3.31
N TYR A 68 -13.78 -4.05 -3.11
CA TYR A 68 -14.16 -5.38 -3.58
C TYR A 68 -15.24 -6.01 -2.69
N GLU A 69 -15.07 -5.96 -1.38
CA GLU A 69 -16.05 -6.47 -0.41
C GLU A 69 -17.42 -5.78 -0.54
N SER A 70 -17.43 -4.47 -0.87
CA SER A 70 -18.68 -3.70 -1.08
C SER A 70 -19.53 -4.19 -2.26
N MET A 71 -18.95 -4.95 -3.19
CA MET A 71 -19.64 -5.57 -4.33
C MET A 71 -20.02 -7.03 -4.07
N GLY A 72 -19.84 -7.51 -2.84
CA GLY A 72 -20.17 -8.90 -2.44
C GLY A 72 -19.32 -9.93 -3.21
N LEU A 73 -19.94 -11.04 -3.58
CA LEU A 73 -19.24 -12.15 -4.24
C LEU A 73 -18.59 -11.73 -5.57
N ALA A 74 -19.28 -10.94 -6.37
CA ALA A 74 -18.74 -10.45 -7.65
C ALA A 74 -17.43 -9.65 -7.46
N GLY A 75 -17.39 -8.78 -6.44
CA GLY A 75 -16.18 -8.04 -6.10
C GLY A 75 -15.05 -8.95 -5.65
N MET A 76 -15.33 -9.96 -4.84
CA MET A 76 -14.31 -10.91 -4.38
C MET A 76 -13.80 -11.81 -5.50
N ILE A 77 -14.64 -12.19 -6.48
CA ILE A 77 -14.19 -12.88 -7.70
C ILE A 77 -13.28 -11.97 -8.53
N ALA A 78 -13.61 -10.69 -8.66
CA ALA A 78 -12.76 -9.72 -9.36
C ALA A 78 -11.40 -9.53 -8.66
N PHE A 79 -11.40 -9.50 -7.32
CA PHE A 79 -10.19 -9.46 -6.51
C PHE A 79 -9.32 -10.70 -6.78
N ASP A 80 -9.89 -11.89 -6.68
CA ASP A 80 -9.20 -13.16 -6.94
C ASP A 80 -8.56 -13.18 -8.34
N LYS A 81 -9.32 -12.84 -9.39
CA LYS A 81 -8.81 -12.73 -10.75
C LYS A 81 -7.66 -11.72 -10.88
N THR A 82 -7.78 -10.57 -10.20
CA THR A 82 -6.76 -9.52 -10.24
C THR A 82 -5.46 -9.98 -9.58
N ILE A 83 -5.55 -10.65 -8.43
CA ILE A 83 -4.38 -11.18 -7.71
C ILE A 83 -3.73 -12.32 -8.48
N ALA A 84 -4.53 -13.24 -9.02
CA ALA A 84 -4.01 -14.33 -9.87
C ALA A 84 -3.25 -13.77 -11.08
N TYR A 85 -3.79 -12.74 -11.73
CA TYR A 85 -3.15 -12.06 -12.86
C TYR A 85 -1.81 -11.41 -12.46
N LEU A 86 -1.77 -10.71 -11.32
CA LEU A 86 -0.54 -10.10 -10.82
C LEU A 86 0.53 -11.17 -10.50
N ASN A 87 0.16 -12.23 -9.81
CA ASN A 87 1.07 -13.32 -9.46
C ASN A 87 1.65 -14.02 -10.70
N GLU A 88 0.84 -14.21 -11.76
CA GLU A 88 1.24 -14.91 -12.97
C GLU A 88 2.10 -14.03 -13.89
N HIS A 89 1.68 -12.79 -14.14
CA HIS A 89 2.30 -11.93 -15.16
C HIS A 89 3.29 -10.92 -14.62
N TYR A 90 3.20 -10.59 -13.31
CA TYR A 90 4.01 -9.56 -12.67
C TYR A 90 4.65 -10.02 -11.35
N PRO A 91 5.33 -11.19 -11.31
CA PRO A 91 5.84 -11.82 -10.08
C PRO A 91 6.90 -10.99 -9.34
N HIS A 92 7.43 -9.95 -9.97
CA HIS A 92 8.43 -9.04 -9.39
C HIS A 92 7.82 -7.74 -8.84
N HIS A 93 6.49 -7.66 -8.73
CA HIS A 93 5.81 -6.56 -8.04
C HIS A 93 5.41 -6.98 -6.63
N PHE A 94 5.59 -6.06 -5.69
CA PHE A 94 5.19 -6.24 -4.30
C PHE A 94 3.69 -6.02 -4.14
N ILE A 95 2.95 -7.04 -3.74
CA ILE A 95 1.48 -6.99 -3.70
C ILE A 95 0.98 -6.86 -2.26
N ILE A 96 0.24 -5.79 -2.00
CA ILE A 96 -0.26 -5.40 -0.67
C ILE A 96 -1.78 -5.57 -0.63
N ALA A 97 -2.30 -6.36 0.32
CA ALA A 97 -3.72 -6.29 0.67
C ALA A 97 -3.97 -5.11 1.62
N ASP A 98 -4.66 -4.08 1.16
CA ASP A 98 -5.12 -3.01 2.04
C ASP A 98 -6.46 -3.39 2.68
N ALA A 99 -6.39 -4.24 3.70
CA ALA A 99 -7.54 -4.87 4.34
C ALA A 99 -7.75 -4.43 5.79
N LYS A 100 -6.72 -3.85 6.42
CA LYS A 100 -6.73 -3.36 7.81
C LYS A 100 -7.34 -4.38 8.77
N ARG A 101 -6.82 -5.63 8.67
CA ARG A 101 -7.27 -6.73 9.54
C ARG A 101 -6.65 -6.59 10.93
N GLY A 102 -7.27 -7.25 11.88
CA GLY A 102 -6.83 -7.33 13.25
C GLY A 102 -7.87 -8.09 14.07
N ASP A 103 -7.43 -9.15 14.73
CA ASP A 103 -8.21 -9.95 15.65
C ASP A 103 -7.24 -10.71 16.54
N ILE A 104 -7.69 -11.47 17.51
CA ILE A 104 -6.80 -12.19 18.41
C ILE A 104 -6.63 -13.68 18.02
N GLY A 105 -5.44 -14.20 18.33
CA GLY A 105 -5.15 -15.63 18.29
C GLY A 105 -5.54 -16.33 16.99
N ASN A 106 -6.39 -17.32 17.08
CA ASN A 106 -6.77 -18.16 15.94
C ASN A 106 -7.51 -17.38 14.84
N THR A 107 -8.30 -16.38 15.16
CA THR A 107 -9.01 -15.57 14.14
C THR A 107 -8.01 -14.78 13.30
N SER A 108 -6.99 -14.17 13.91
CA SER A 108 -5.92 -13.52 13.16
C SER A 108 -5.15 -14.50 12.26
N LYS A 109 -4.94 -15.75 12.71
CA LYS A 109 -4.34 -16.80 11.85
C LYS A 109 -5.19 -17.12 10.62
N MET A 110 -6.52 -17.10 10.74
CA MET A 110 -7.39 -17.30 9.58
C MET A 110 -7.28 -16.16 8.58
N TYR A 111 -7.19 -14.90 9.03
CA TYR A 111 -6.91 -13.78 8.14
C TYR A 111 -5.52 -13.88 7.49
N ALA A 112 -4.49 -14.22 8.25
CA ALA A 112 -3.14 -14.40 7.72
C ALA A 112 -3.10 -15.49 6.63
N ARG A 113 -3.73 -16.63 6.89
CA ARG A 113 -3.88 -17.73 5.93
C ARG A 113 -4.55 -17.27 4.64
N THR A 114 -5.65 -16.52 4.73
CA THR A 114 -6.37 -16.00 3.57
C THR A 114 -5.44 -15.21 2.64
N PHE A 115 -4.69 -14.25 3.20
CA PHE A 115 -3.91 -13.36 2.36
C PHE A 115 -2.54 -13.95 1.96
N PHE A 116 -1.91 -14.73 2.81
CA PHE A 116 -0.56 -15.22 2.58
C PHE A 116 -0.49 -16.61 1.93
N GLU A 117 -1.48 -17.48 2.20
CA GLU A 117 -1.52 -18.82 1.61
C GLU A 117 -2.46 -18.89 0.40
N GLU A 118 -3.72 -18.47 0.54
CA GLU A 118 -4.71 -18.59 -0.53
C GLU A 118 -4.43 -17.58 -1.66
N TYR A 119 -4.33 -16.29 -1.35
CA TYR A 119 -4.04 -15.25 -2.33
C TYR A 119 -2.55 -15.05 -2.63
N LYS A 120 -1.65 -15.57 -1.80
CA LYS A 120 -0.18 -15.49 -1.95
C LYS A 120 0.37 -14.06 -2.05
N LEU A 121 -0.24 -13.12 -1.34
CA LEU A 121 0.21 -11.73 -1.29
C LEU A 121 1.51 -11.58 -0.50
N ASP A 122 2.23 -10.49 -0.74
CA ASP A 122 3.48 -10.19 -0.01
C ASP A 122 3.21 -9.51 1.32
N ALA A 123 2.19 -8.65 1.40
CA ALA A 123 1.94 -7.83 2.57
C ALA A 123 0.45 -7.62 2.87
N LEU A 124 0.16 -7.32 4.14
CA LEU A 124 -1.18 -7.02 4.64
C LEU A 124 -1.15 -5.82 5.57
N THR A 125 -2.06 -4.87 5.41
CA THR A 125 -2.26 -3.81 6.40
C THR A 125 -3.00 -4.35 7.62
N VAL A 126 -2.49 -4.02 8.81
CA VAL A 126 -2.98 -4.52 10.10
C VAL A 126 -3.18 -3.36 11.08
N ALA A 127 -4.26 -3.42 11.87
CA ALA A 127 -4.55 -2.46 12.91
C ALA A 127 -3.90 -2.87 14.25
N PRO A 128 -3.17 -1.98 14.95
CA PRO A 128 -2.44 -2.34 16.16
C PRO A 128 -3.26 -2.28 17.45
N TYR A 129 -4.49 -1.80 17.42
CA TYR A 129 -5.24 -1.39 18.61
C TYR A 129 -5.42 -2.50 19.65
N MET A 130 -5.55 -3.77 19.23
CA MET A 130 -5.67 -4.91 20.15
C MET A 130 -4.31 -5.47 20.61
N GLY A 131 -3.18 -4.85 20.21
CA GLY A 131 -1.87 -5.20 20.70
C GLY A 131 -1.19 -6.38 20.00
N GLU A 132 -0.22 -6.99 20.70
CA GLU A 132 0.67 -8.03 20.19
C GLU A 132 -0.09 -9.24 19.61
N ASP A 133 -1.09 -9.71 20.33
CA ASP A 133 -1.88 -10.90 19.97
C ASP A 133 -2.59 -10.76 18.62
N SER A 134 -2.86 -9.51 18.19
CA SER A 134 -3.52 -9.25 16.91
C SER A 134 -2.54 -9.09 15.75
N VAL A 135 -1.27 -8.86 16.02
CA VAL A 135 -0.22 -8.60 15.02
C VAL A 135 0.69 -9.80 14.80
N LYS A 136 1.15 -10.45 15.88
CA LYS A 136 2.08 -11.59 15.79
C LYS A 136 1.66 -12.72 14.86
N PRO A 137 0.38 -13.15 14.80
CA PRO A 137 -0.02 -14.23 13.91
C PRO A 137 0.30 -13.98 12.43
N PHE A 138 0.36 -12.72 12.00
CA PHE A 138 0.76 -12.36 10.63
C PHE A 138 2.28 -12.38 10.44
N LEU A 139 3.07 -12.16 11.50
CA LEU A 139 4.53 -12.17 11.47
C LEU A 139 5.13 -13.59 11.52
N GLU A 140 4.30 -14.62 11.78
CA GLU A 140 4.71 -16.03 11.75
C GLU A 140 5.02 -16.54 10.32
N TYR A 141 4.65 -15.76 9.28
CA TYR A 141 4.83 -16.13 7.88
C TYR A 141 6.16 -15.60 7.33
N GLU A 142 7.10 -16.49 7.08
CA GLU A 142 8.40 -16.14 6.50
C GLU A 142 8.26 -15.50 5.11
N GLY A 143 9.02 -14.44 4.85
CA GLY A 143 8.99 -13.72 3.58
C GLY A 143 7.73 -12.90 3.33
N LYS A 144 6.88 -12.72 4.35
CA LYS A 144 5.66 -11.89 4.31
C LYS A 144 5.82 -10.67 5.22
N TRP A 145 4.99 -9.66 4.96
CA TRP A 145 5.10 -8.38 5.64
C TRP A 145 3.79 -7.96 6.31
N VAL A 146 3.93 -7.45 7.51
CA VAL A 146 2.86 -6.68 8.18
C VAL A 146 3.09 -5.21 7.90
N ILE A 147 2.06 -4.51 7.43
CA ILE A 147 2.06 -3.04 7.33
C ILE A 147 1.14 -2.49 8.41
N LEU A 148 1.75 -2.06 9.50
CA LEU A 148 1.03 -1.66 10.71
C LEU A 148 0.58 -0.19 10.61
N LEU A 149 -0.68 0.09 10.96
CA LEU A 149 -1.17 1.48 11.03
C LEU A 149 -0.46 2.21 12.17
N ALA A 150 0.21 3.32 11.85
CA ALA A 150 0.87 4.17 12.84
C ALA A 150 0.26 5.57 12.89
N LEU A 151 0.51 6.41 11.88
CA LEU A 151 -0.02 7.78 11.83
C LEU A 151 -0.75 7.99 10.50
N THR A 152 -2.06 8.16 10.55
CA THR A 152 -2.90 8.30 9.36
C THR A 152 -3.17 9.78 9.03
N SER A 153 -3.55 10.07 7.76
CA SER A 153 -3.72 11.44 7.27
C SER A 153 -5.10 12.05 7.54
N ASN A 154 -6.07 11.25 7.99
CA ASN A 154 -7.43 11.69 8.23
C ASN A 154 -7.54 12.54 9.51
N LYS A 155 -8.49 13.47 9.56
CA LYS A 155 -8.72 14.36 10.70
C LYS A 155 -8.95 13.58 12.02
N GLY A 156 -9.64 12.44 11.98
CA GLY A 156 -9.89 11.59 13.15
C GLY A 156 -8.66 10.94 13.76
N SER A 157 -7.46 11.06 13.14
CA SER A 157 -6.20 10.63 13.77
C SER A 157 -5.93 11.36 15.07
N HIS A 158 -6.44 12.59 15.22
CA HIS A 158 -6.33 13.40 16.44
C HIS A 158 -7.12 12.82 17.63
N ASP A 159 -8.12 11.97 17.40
CA ASP A 159 -8.93 11.41 18.49
C ASP A 159 -8.12 10.43 19.36
N PHE A 160 -7.15 9.72 18.76
CA PHE A 160 -6.34 8.71 19.45
C PHE A 160 -4.84 8.80 19.15
N GLN A 161 -4.45 8.89 17.90
CA GLN A 161 -3.05 8.70 17.49
C GLN A 161 -2.10 9.76 18.04
N LEU A 162 -2.61 10.99 18.29
CA LEU A 162 -1.86 12.12 18.84
C LEU A 162 -2.07 12.32 20.35
N THR A 163 -2.85 11.46 21.00
CA THR A 163 -2.99 11.53 22.47
C THR A 163 -1.67 11.17 23.15
N GLU A 164 -1.33 11.93 24.19
CA GLU A 164 -0.10 11.74 24.94
C GLU A 164 -0.39 10.93 26.22
N ASP A 165 0.56 10.10 26.60
CA ASP A 165 0.56 9.47 27.91
C ASP A 165 1.19 10.39 28.99
N LYS A 166 1.29 9.90 30.21
CA LYS A 166 1.84 10.65 31.35
C LYS A 166 3.31 11.10 31.16
N ASP A 167 4.03 10.46 30.25
CA ASP A 167 5.44 10.74 29.95
C ASP A 167 5.59 11.60 28.68
N GLY A 168 4.46 12.05 28.09
CA GLY A 168 4.40 12.88 26.90
C GLY A 168 4.59 12.11 25.59
N GLN A 169 4.59 10.78 25.63
CA GLN A 169 4.70 9.95 24.41
C GLN A 169 3.33 9.85 23.73
N ARG A 170 3.27 10.20 22.44
CA ARG A 170 2.04 10.08 21.65
C ARG A 170 1.72 8.62 21.31
N LEU A 171 0.44 8.28 21.15
CA LEU A 171 0.03 6.90 20.91
C LEU A 171 0.70 6.28 19.67
N PHE A 172 0.80 7.03 18.55
CA PHE A 172 1.47 6.50 17.35
C PHE A 172 2.97 6.21 17.59
N GLU A 173 3.66 7.00 18.42
CA GLU A 173 5.05 6.76 18.79
C GLU A 173 5.18 5.50 19.66
N LYS A 174 4.23 5.29 20.54
CA LYS A 174 4.14 4.05 21.33
C LYS A 174 3.90 2.83 20.44
N VAL A 175 3.04 2.94 19.42
CA VAL A 175 2.82 1.87 18.43
C VAL A 175 4.13 1.56 17.70
N LEU A 176 4.85 2.58 17.21
CA LEU A 176 6.15 2.41 16.54
C LEU A 176 7.18 1.73 17.43
N THR A 177 7.28 2.17 18.68
CA THR A 177 8.27 1.63 19.63
C THR A 177 7.92 0.20 20.05
N LYS A 178 6.67 -0.02 20.47
CA LYS A 178 6.25 -1.32 21.03
C LYS A 178 6.21 -2.42 19.98
N SER A 179 5.78 -2.12 18.76
CA SER A 179 5.68 -3.13 17.69
C SER A 179 7.04 -3.67 17.23
N GLN A 180 8.13 -2.94 17.45
CA GLN A 180 9.48 -3.44 17.15
C GLN A 180 9.97 -4.53 18.11
N GLU A 181 9.25 -4.78 19.20
CA GLU A 181 9.45 -5.98 20.04
C GLU A 181 8.81 -7.22 19.38
N TRP A 182 7.89 -7.05 18.43
CA TRP A 182 7.13 -8.13 17.78
C TRP A 182 7.68 -8.50 16.41
N GLY A 183 8.20 -7.53 15.67
CA GLY A 183 8.77 -7.66 14.34
C GLY A 183 9.94 -6.70 14.14
N ASN A 184 10.50 -6.69 12.95
CA ASN A 184 11.66 -5.87 12.59
C ASN A 184 11.51 -5.26 11.19
N ASP A 185 12.54 -4.57 10.72
CA ASP A 185 12.57 -3.90 9.43
C ASP A 185 12.63 -4.84 8.20
N GLU A 186 12.71 -6.16 8.43
CA GLU A 186 12.64 -7.17 7.37
C GLU A 186 11.22 -7.75 7.15
N ASN A 187 10.31 -7.56 8.13
CA ASN A 187 8.96 -8.13 8.08
C ASN A 187 7.84 -7.18 8.53
N MET A 188 8.20 -5.95 8.92
CA MET A 188 7.24 -4.93 9.35
C MET A 188 7.48 -3.60 8.67
N MET A 189 6.42 -3.01 8.16
CA MET A 189 6.34 -1.64 7.62
C MET A 189 5.29 -0.85 8.42
N TYR A 190 5.25 0.46 8.23
CA TYR A 190 4.25 1.32 8.87
C TYR A 190 3.49 2.16 7.85
N VAL A 191 2.17 2.34 8.08
CA VAL A 191 1.38 3.33 7.34
C VAL A 191 1.59 4.70 7.96
N VAL A 192 2.03 5.65 7.13
CA VAL A 192 2.22 7.05 7.52
C VAL A 192 1.65 7.96 6.43
N GLY A 193 0.66 8.78 6.77
CA GLY A 193 0.00 9.67 5.82
C GLY A 193 0.92 10.78 5.28
N ALA A 194 0.87 11.04 3.97
CA ALA A 194 1.69 12.03 3.27
C ALA A 194 1.49 13.49 3.73
N THR A 195 0.33 13.78 4.33
CA THR A 195 0.02 15.14 4.87
C THR A 195 0.75 15.45 6.17
N GLN A 196 1.50 14.51 6.70
CA GLN A 196 2.25 14.62 7.96
C GLN A 196 3.74 14.94 7.72
N GLY A 197 4.08 15.76 6.71
CA GLY A 197 5.46 16.00 6.23
C GLY A 197 6.52 16.14 7.32
N SER A 198 6.38 17.12 8.23
CA SER A 198 7.35 17.33 9.34
C SER A 198 7.37 16.16 10.34
N MET A 199 6.29 15.40 10.47
CA MET A 199 6.20 14.26 11.39
C MET A 199 7.06 13.07 10.94
N PHE A 200 7.46 13.00 9.67
CA PHE A 200 8.39 11.96 9.19
C PHE A 200 9.73 12.01 9.92
N THR A 201 10.19 13.19 10.32
CA THR A 201 11.41 13.32 11.14
C THR A 201 11.23 12.62 12.50
N ASP A 202 10.08 12.79 13.15
CA ASP A 202 9.80 12.12 14.41
C ASP A 202 9.64 10.60 14.21
N ILE A 203 8.92 10.20 13.18
CA ILE A 203 8.73 8.78 12.85
C ILE A 203 10.07 8.09 12.60
N ARG A 204 11.00 8.73 11.90
CA ARG A 204 12.35 8.19 11.65
C ARG A 204 13.20 8.04 12.90
N LYS A 205 12.94 8.81 13.96
CA LYS A 205 13.61 8.58 15.27
C LYS A 205 13.23 7.23 15.87
N TYR A 206 11.96 6.81 15.72
CA TYR A 206 11.45 5.55 16.25
C TYR A 206 11.60 4.37 15.27
N ALA A 207 11.47 4.62 13.98
CA ALA A 207 11.53 3.61 12.91
C ALA A 207 12.56 3.99 11.84
N PRO A 208 13.88 4.03 12.19
CA PRO A 208 14.94 4.57 11.31
C PRO A 208 15.09 3.78 10.00
N ASN A 209 14.89 2.47 10.04
CA ASN A 209 15.15 1.59 8.90
C ASN A 209 13.90 0.98 8.27
N HIS A 210 12.73 1.06 8.91
CA HIS A 210 11.51 0.44 8.40
C HIS A 210 11.01 1.11 7.12
N PHE A 211 10.45 0.32 6.23
CA PHE A 211 9.67 0.87 5.12
C PHE A 211 8.41 1.57 5.63
N LEU A 212 8.05 2.66 4.98
CA LEU A 212 6.82 3.41 5.24
C LEU A 212 5.92 3.34 4.00
N LEU A 213 4.71 2.84 4.17
CA LEU A 213 3.65 2.97 3.17
C LEU A 213 2.99 4.34 3.35
N VAL A 214 3.09 5.18 2.33
CA VAL A 214 2.71 6.60 2.40
C VAL A 214 1.54 6.88 1.46
N PRO A 215 0.29 6.78 1.94
CA PRO A 215 -0.88 7.19 1.15
C PRO A 215 -1.07 8.70 1.16
N GLY A 216 -1.72 9.23 0.11
CA GLY A 216 -2.21 10.60 0.06
C GLY A 216 -1.30 11.60 -0.67
N VAL A 217 -0.24 11.17 -1.32
CA VAL A 217 0.55 12.03 -2.20
C VAL A 217 -0.31 12.47 -3.40
N GLY A 218 -0.29 13.76 -3.69
CA GLY A 218 -1.08 14.40 -4.74
C GLY A 218 -2.56 14.54 -4.38
N ALA A 219 -3.32 13.46 -4.43
CA ALA A 219 -4.78 13.48 -4.28
C ALA A 219 -5.32 14.00 -2.94
N GLN A 220 -4.51 13.95 -1.86
CA GLN A 220 -4.85 14.48 -0.54
C GLN A 220 -3.98 15.69 -0.14
N GLY A 221 -3.25 16.27 -1.09
CA GLY A 221 -2.41 17.46 -0.86
C GLY A 221 -1.02 17.16 -0.28
N GLY A 222 -0.63 15.90 -0.13
CA GLY A 222 0.74 15.53 0.27
C GLY A 222 1.75 15.77 -0.87
N SER A 223 2.91 16.31 -0.53
CA SER A 223 4.02 16.55 -1.46
C SER A 223 4.98 15.37 -1.46
N LEU A 224 5.30 14.83 -2.64
CA LEU A 224 6.33 13.79 -2.79
C LEU A 224 7.69 14.28 -2.28
N GLN A 225 8.06 15.52 -2.61
CA GLN A 225 9.33 16.13 -2.22
C GLN A 225 9.46 16.28 -0.70
N GLU A 226 8.37 16.67 -0.01
CA GLU A 226 8.37 16.73 1.46
C GLU A 226 8.48 15.35 2.11
N VAL A 227 7.75 14.37 1.58
CA VAL A 227 7.84 12.97 2.04
C VAL A 227 9.27 12.45 1.88
N CYS A 228 9.91 12.69 0.75
CA CYS A 228 11.29 12.29 0.50
C CYS A 228 12.27 13.05 1.40
N LYS A 229 12.13 14.37 1.51
CA LYS A 229 13.02 15.22 2.33
C LYS A 229 13.18 14.73 3.77
N TYR A 230 12.09 14.22 4.37
CA TYR A 230 12.07 13.84 5.78
C TYR A 230 11.98 12.33 6.02
N GLY A 231 11.53 11.56 5.01
CA GLY A 231 11.21 10.16 5.16
C GLY A 231 12.13 9.19 4.41
N ILE A 232 12.85 9.63 3.37
CA ILE A 232 13.71 8.75 2.58
C ILE A 232 14.96 8.34 3.38
N ILE A 233 15.40 7.10 3.20
CA ILE A 233 16.62 6.56 3.81
C ILE A 233 17.53 5.96 2.73
N LYS A 234 18.71 5.47 3.10
CA LYS A 234 19.68 4.90 2.15
C LYS A 234 19.09 3.85 1.21
N ASP A 235 18.23 2.98 1.73
CA ASP A 235 17.55 1.92 0.96
C ASP A 235 16.20 2.40 0.39
N CYS A 236 16.00 3.69 0.17
CA CYS A 236 14.73 4.35 -0.08
C CYS A 236 13.80 4.34 1.15
N GLY A 237 13.36 3.18 1.63
CA GLY A 237 12.52 3.02 2.82
C GLY A 237 11.10 3.59 2.68
N LEU A 238 10.64 3.85 1.46
CA LEU A 238 9.32 4.40 1.15
C LEU A 238 8.61 3.57 0.08
N LEU A 239 7.29 3.39 0.25
CA LEU A 239 6.35 3.02 -0.79
C LEU A 239 5.27 4.10 -0.83
N VAL A 240 5.28 4.93 -1.85
CA VAL A 240 4.30 6.03 -2.00
C VAL A 240 3.10 5.52 -2.78
N ASN A 241 1.93 5.52 -2.12
CA ASN A 241 0.71 5.05 -2.75
C ASN A 241 -0.04 6.18 -3.46
N SER A 242 -0.29 6.00 -4.75
CA SER A 242 -1.21 6.80 -5.55
C SER A 242 -2.29 5.91 -6.15
N SER A 243 -3.56 6.29 -6.01
CA SER A 243 -4.70 5.53 -6.49
C SER A 243 -5.52 6.37 -7.48
N ARG A 244 -6.44 7.18 -7.01
CA ARG A 244 -7.38 7.96 -7.84
C ARG A 244 -6.73 8.81 -8.92
N GLY A 245 -5.58 9.42 -8.62
CA GLY A 245 -4.83 10.25 -9.57
C GLY A 245 -4.22 9.46 -10.74
N ILE A 246 -4.14 8.14 -10.63
CA ILE A 246 -3.67 7.24 -11.68
C ILE A 246 -4.86 6.54 -12.33
N ILE A 247 -5.61 5.72 -11.57
CA ILE A 247 -6.59 4.80 -12.14
C ILE A 247 -7.83 5.49 -12.71
N TYR A 248 -8.10 6.74 -12.31
CA TYR A 248 -9.21 7.55 -12.78
C TYR A 248 -8.75 8.86 -13.46
N ALA A 249 -7.54 8.87 -14.00
CA ALA A 249 -6.99 10.03 -14.69
C ALA A 249 -7.73 10.35 -16.01
N SER A 250 -8.35 9.34 -16.64
CA SER A 250 -9.32 9.46 -17.72
C SER A 250 -10.48 8.51 -17.51
N ASN A 251 -11.66 8.84 -18.06
CA ASN A 251 -12.84 7.98 -18.09
C ASN A 251 -13.21 7.54 -19.53
N GLY A 252 -12.36 7.85 -20.51
CA GLY A 252 -12.50 7.49 -21.92
C GLY A 252 -11.88 6.12 -22.24
N GLU A 253 -11.83 5.81 -23.52
CA GLU A 253 -11.18 4.59 -24.03
C GLU A 253 -9.65 4.60 -23.78
N ASP A 254 -9.08 5.79 -23.61
CA ASP A 254 -7.67 6.05 -23.29
C ASP A 254 -7.32 5.91 -21.80
N PHE A 255 -8.23 5.43 -20.96
CA PHE A 255 -8.07 5.40 -19.49
C PHE A 255 -6.78 4.70 -19.05
N ALA A 256 -6.43 3.59 -19.67
CA ALA A 256 -5.24 2.82 -19.33
C ALA A 256 -3.95 3.53 -19.78
N GLU A 257 -3.93 4.08 -21.00
CA GLU A 257 -2.81 4.86 -21.50
C GLU A 257 -2.56 6.09 -20.62
N THR A 258 -3.61 6.82 -20.28
CA THR A 258 -3.52 7.98 -19.38
C THR A 258 -3.03 7.60 -17.98
N ALA A 259 -3.46 6.45 -17.44
CA ALA A 259 -2.94 5.92 -16.17
C ALA A 259 -1.45 5.63 -16.26
N GLY A 260 -0.98 5.04 -17.36
CA GLY A 260 0.44 4.81 -17.63
C GLY A 260 1.25 6.10 -17.65
N ILE A 261 0.74 7.15 -18.32
CA ILE A 261 1.35 8.48 -18.34
C ILE A 261 1.46 9.05 -16.93
N LYS A 262 0.40 8.98 -16.11
CA LYS A 262 0.42 9.48 -14.74
C LYS A 262 1.36 8.69 -13.82
N ALA A 263 1.44 7.39 -13.98
CA ALA A 263 2.42 6.57 -13.26
C ALA A 263 3.86 6.94 -13.63
N LYS A 264 4.13 7.17 -14.93
CA LYS A 264 5.42 7.61 -15.43
C LYS A 264 5.83 8.98 -14.89
N GLU A 265 4.93 9.96 -14.88
CA GLU A 265 5.18 11.30 -14.31
C GLU A 265 5.64 11.21 -12.83
N LEU A 266 5.03 10.33 -12.04
CA LEU A 266 5.44 10.10 -10.65
C LEU A 266 6.78 9.35 -10.57
N GLN A 267 6.98 8.35 -11.42
CA GLN A 267 8.24 7.59 -11.47
C GLN A 267 9.41 8.51 -11.82
N GLU A 268 9.26 9.45 -12.75
CA GLU A 268 10.32 10.42 -13.12
C GLU A 268 10.71 11.30 -11.92
N GLN A 269 9.72 11.80 -11.16
CA GLN A 269 10.00 12.55 -9.93
C GLN A 269 10.68 11.67 -8.86
N MET A 270 10.29 10.41 -8.73
CA MET A 270 10.91 9.46 -7.80
C MET A 270 12.35 9.13 -8.20
N ALA A 271 12.62 9.03 -9.49
CA ALA A 271 13.98 8.83 -10.02
C ALA A 271 14.94 9.96 -9.63
N GLU A 272 14.47 11.21 -9.65
CA GLU A 272 15.24 12.37 -9.19
C GLU A 272 15.58 12.28 -7.69
N GLU A 273 14.62 11.84 -6.87
CA GLU A 273 14.84 11.68 -5.43
C GLU A 273 15.80 10.52 -5.12
N LEU A 274 15.66 9.38 -5.81
CA LEU A 274 16.57 8.24 -5.66
C LEU A 274 18.01 8.57 -6.10
N ALA A 275 18.17 9.40 -7.13
CA ALA A 275 19.49 9.82 -7.60
C ALA A 275 20.28 10.64 -6.54
N LYS A 276 19.60 11.23 -5.56
CA LYS A 276 20.25 11.96 -4.46
C LYS A 276 20.83 11.03 -3.38
N LEU A 277 20.51 9.74 -3.42
CA LEU A 277 20.99 8.72 -2.48
C LEU A 277 22.29 8.03 -2.95
N SER A 278 22.70 8.30 -4.19
CA SER A 278 23.85 7.66 -4.87
C SER A 278 25.18 8.32 -4.51
#